data_d8357e36ef01203f69d6c9a41149f07a
#
_entry.id   d8357e36ef01203f69d6c9a41149f07a
#
_cell.length_a   1.000
_cell.length_b   1.000
_cell.length_c   1.000
_cell.angle_alpha   90.00
_cell.angle_beta   90.00
_cell.angle_gamma   90.00
#
_symmetry.space_group_name_H-M   'P 1'
#
loop_
_entity.id
_entity.type
_entity.pdbx_description
1 polymer ?
#
loop_
_entity_poly.entity_id
_entity_poly.type
_entity_poly.pdbx_seq_one_letter_code
_entity_poly.pdbx_strand_id
1 'polypeptide(L)'
;MEEIDLIVNFEKISSKIANRVLKLEGFIFKGNKKEKLEIIIFRGFSSSTTHPIEIDLEKKVLEIKHSFFNFKLFKAPLTKYDEDFIRENNNPLYFLKEENWI
;
A
#
# COMPACT_ATOMS: atom_id res chain seq x y z
N MET A 1 0.19 -0.86 15.03
CA MET A 1 0.48 -1.84 13.96
C MET A 1 1.60 -1.30 13.08
N GLU A 2 2.62 -2.09 12.84
CA GLU A 2 3.73 -1.67 12.00
C GLU A 2 3.36 -1.71 10.52
N GLU A 3 4.01 -0.87 9.70
CA GLU A 3 3.70 -0.76 8.26
C GLU A 3 3.88 -2.08 7.52
N ILE A 4 4.85 -2.91 7.91
CA ILE A 4 5.06 -4.23 7.31
C ILE A 4 3.83 -5.12 7.56
N ASP A 5 3.27 -5.08 8.77
CA ASP A 5 2.07 -5.84 9.11
C ASP A 5 0.85 -5.34 8.34
N LEU A 6 0.75 -4.03 8.14
CA LEU A 6 -0.30 -3.44 7.31
C LEU A 6 -0.23 -3.98 5.88
N ILE A 7 0.96 -3.96 5.28
CA ILE A 7 1.15 -4.43 3.90
C ILE A 7 0.79 -5.91 3.78
N VAL A 8 1.25 -6.74 4.71
CA VAL A 8 0.93 -8.18 4.72
C VAL A 8 -0.58 -8.40 4.80
N ASN A 9 -1.26 -7.66 5.67
CA ASN A 9 -2.71 -7.78 5.80
C ASN A 9 -3.45 -7.29 4.56
N PHE A 10 -3.01 -6.19 3.95
CA PHE A 10 -3.59 -5.71 2.69
C PHE A 10 -3.37 -6.70 1.56
N GLU A 11 -2.20 -7.34 1.49
CA GLU A 11 -1.95 -8.40 0.51
C GLU A 11 -2.92 -9.57 0.67
N LYS A 12 -3.18 -9.99 1.89
CA LYS A 12 -4.14 -11.06 2.17
C LYS A 12 -5.55 -10.70 1.72
N ILE A 13 -5.99 -9.48 2.00
CA ILE A 13 -7.31 -9.01 1.58
C ILE A 13 -7.38 -8.91 0.05
N SER A 14 -6.36 -8.35 -0.58
CA SER A 14 -6.33 -8.19 -2.04
C SER A 14 -6.33 -9.53 -2.78
N SER A 15 -5.78 -10.57 -2.18
CA SER A 15 -5.81 -11.91 -2.78
C SER A 15 -7.22 -12.48 -2.87
N LYS A 16 -8.12 -12.04 -2.00
CA LYS A 16 -9.52 -12.46 -1.99
C LYS A 16 -10.40 -11.59 -2.89
N ILE A 17 -9.97 -10.35 -3.16
CA ILE A 17 -10.76 -9.38 -3.92
C ILE A 17 -9.94 -8.95 -5.13
N ALA A 18 -9.89 -9.81 -6.14
CA ALA A 18 -8.99 -9.69 -7.29
C ALA A 18 -9.30 -8.52 -8.23
N ASN A 19 -10.47 -7.90 -8.11
CA ASN A 19 -10.88 -6.77 -8.96
C ASN A 19 -10.70 -5.40 -8.30
N ARG A 20 -9.87 -5.33 -7.27
CA ARG A 20 -9.58 -4.09 -6.55
C ARG A 20 -8.08 -3.88 -6.45
N VAL A 21 -7.67 -2.62 -6.51
CA VAL A 21 -6.28 -2.19 -6.34
C VAL A 21 -6.25 -1.18 -5.21
N LEU A 22 -5.37 -1.38 -4.23
CA LEU A 22 -5.14 -0.42 -3.16
C LEU A 22 -3.82 0.29 -3.38
N LYS A 23 -3.86 1.62 -3.42
CA LYS A 23 -2.69 2.48 -3.57
C LYS A 23 -2.38 3.13 -2.23
N LEU A 24 -1.18 2.90 -1.72
CA LEU A 24 -0.69 3.50 -0.49
C LEU A 24 0.22 4.67 -0.83
N GLU A 25 -0.07 5.83 -0.28
CA GLU A 25 0.76 7.01 -0.44
C GLU A 25 1.44 7.34 0.88
N GLY A 26 2.74 7.57 0.84
CA GLY A 26 3.50 7.83 2.05
C GLY A 26 4.87 8.40 1.78
N PHE A 27 5.74 8.23 2.77
CA PHE A 27 7.12 8.67 2.71
C PHE A 27 8.05 7.56 3.18
N ILE A 28 9.24 7.55 2.60
CA ILE A 28 10.34 6.72 3.06
C ILE A 28 11.41 7.65 3.62
N PHE A 29 11.95 7.28 4.77
CA PHE A 29 12.98 8.06 5.45
C PHE A 29 14.29 7.28 5.40
N LYS A 30 15.29 7.84 4.72
CA LYS A 30 16.64 7.29 4.66
C LYS A 30 17.58 8.28 5.31
N GLY A 31 17.96 8.01 6.57
CA GLY A 31 18.76 8.95 7.34
C GLY A 31 18.02 10.29 7.46
N ASN A 32 18.62 11.36 6.93
CA ASN A 32 18.04 12.70 6.96
C ASN A 32 17.17 13.04 5.76
N LYS A 33 17.00 12.08 4.82
CA LYS A 33 16.24 12.32 3.61
C LYS A 33 14.83 11.75 3.72
N LYS A 34 13.85 12.53 3.27
CA LYS A 34 12.45 12.14 3.18
C LYS A 34 12.07 12.11 1.70
N GLU A 35 11.66 10.96 1.20
CA GLU A 35 11.26 10.78 -0.18
C GLU A 35 9.84 10.26 -0.27
N LYS A 36 9.11 10.68 -1.32
CA LYS A 36 7.75 10.20 -1.56
C LYS A 36 7.76 8.72 -1.91
N LEU A 37 6.83 7.98 -1.31
CA LEU A 37 6.67 6.55 -1.52
C LEU A 37 5.25 6.26 -1.98
N GLU A 38 5.13 5.41 -3.01
CA GLU A 38 3.84 4.91 -3.46
C GLU A 38 3.92 3.41 -3.64
N ILE A 39 2.98 2.69 -3.03
CA ILE A 39 2.88 1.23 -3.13
C ILE A 39 1.51 0.86 -3.70
N ILE A 40 1.52 -0.08 -4.64
CA ILE A 40 0.31 -0.65 -5.23
C ILE A 40 0.15 -2.08 -4.71
N ILE A 41 -1.03 -2.40 -4.20
CA ILE A 41 -1.36 -3.74 -3.73
C ILE A 41 -2.46 -4.31 -4.61
N PHE A 42 -2.17 -5.45 -5.24
CA PHE A 42 -3.07 -6.07 -6.21
C PHE A 42 -2.86 -7.58 -6.23
N ARG A 43 -3.95 -8.31 -6.12
CA ARG A 43 -3.97 -9.79 -6.20
C ARG A 43 -2.97 -10.49 -5.30
N GLY A 44 -2.82 -9.99 -4.08
CA GLY A 44 -1.94 -10.56 -3.08
C GLY A 44 -0.49 -10.10 -3.15
N PHE A 45 -0.16 -9.21 -4.08
CA PHE A 45 1.20 -8.70 -4.27
C PHE A 45 1.26 -7.21 -4.07
N SER A 46 2.38 -6.75 -3.54
CA SER A 46 2.67 -5.33 -3.41
C SER A 46 3.87 -4.96 -4.28
N SER A 47 3.81 -3.79 -4.88
CA SER A 47 4.92 -3.25 -5.68
C SER A 47 5.04 -1.76 -5.45
N SER A 48 6.28 -1.26 -5.46
CA SER A 48 6.55 0.17 -5.37
C SER A 48 6.64 0.77 -6.76
N THR A 49 5.97 1.90 -6.97
CA THR A 49 6.05 2.64 -8.22
C THR A 49 7.15 3.69 -8.21
N THR A 50 7.68 4.03 -7.02
CA THR A 50 8.66 5.10 -6.84
C THR A 50 10.05 4.61 -6.48
N HIS A 51 10.16 3.52 -5.72
CA HIS A 51 11.43 2.99 -5.23
C HIS A 51 11.41 1.47 -5.32
N PRO A 52 12.56 0.84 -5.67
CA PRO A 52 12.68 -0.60 -5.54
C PRO A 52 12.70 -0.95 -4.05
N ILE A 53 11.58 -1.45 -3.55
CA ILE A 53 11.49 -1.88 -2.16
C ILE A 53 11.52 -3.39 -2.12
N GLU A 54 12.57 -3.94 -1.53
CA GLU A 54 12.55 -5.31 -1.08
C GLU A 54 11.85 -5.35 0.27
N ILE A 55 10.60 -5.78 0.28
CA ILE A 55 9.93 -6.06 1.53
C ILE A 55 10.36 -7.46 1.94
N ASP A 56 11.55 -7.54 2.50
CA ASP A 56 12.09 -8.77 3.03
C ASP A 56 11.83 -8.82 4.52
N LEU A 57 10.92 -9.69 4.93
CA LEU A 57 10.55 -9.87 6.33
C LEU A 57 11.72 -10.36 7.20
N GLU A 58 12.75 -10.93 6.58
CA GLU A 58 13.95 -11.41 7.29
C GLU A 58 14.98 -10.33 7.51
N LYS A 59 14.98 -9.27 6.70
CA LYS A 59 15.84 -8.12 6.91
C LYS A 59 15.16 -7.13 7.82
N LYS A 60 15.62 -7.08 9.06
CA LYS A 60 15.33 -5.93 9.92
C LYS A 60 15.98 -4.72 9.29
N VAL A 61 15.24 -3.99 8.48
CA VAL A 61 15.72 -2.73 7.94
C VAL A 61 15.58 -1.70 9.05
N LEU A 62 16.56 -1.68 9.95
CA LEU A 62 16.60 -0.77 11.08
C LEU A 62 16.78 0.69 10.66
N GLU A 63 17.14 0.93 9.38
CA GLU A 63 17.51 2.24 8.89
C GLU A 63 16.49 2.88 7.96
N ILE A 64 15.47 2.13 7.51
CA ILE A 64 14.45 2.63 6.59
C ILE A 64 13.10 2.59 7.27
N LYS A 65 12.55 3.77 7.52
CA LYS A 65 11.19 3.91 8.07
C LYS A 65 10.25 4.29 6.95
N HIS A 66 9.10 3.63 6.93
CA HIS A 66 8.00 3.94 6.02
C HIS A 66 6.87 4.56 6.82
N SER A 67 6.24 5.58 6.27
CA SER A 67 5.06 6.19 6.89
C SER A 67 4.02 6.43 5.81
N PHE A 68 2.83 5.88 5.98
CA PHE A 68 1.73 6.05 5.04
C PHE A 68 0.72 7.04 5.60
N PHE A 69 0.29 7.98 4.76
CA PHE A 69 -0.66 9.02 5.17
C PHE A 69 -1.99 8.96 4.42
N ASN A 70 -2.07 8.21 3.32
CA ASN A 70 -3.29 8.08 2.56
C ASN A 70 -3.40 6.75 1.83
N PHE A 71 -4.63 6.27 1.67
CA PHE A 71 -4.93 5.00 1.03
C PHE A 71 -6.07 5.22 0.05
N LYS A 72 -5.87 4.82 -1.21
CA LYS A 72 -6.85 5.00 -2.28
C LYS A 72 -7.21 3.65 -2.88
N LEU A 73 -8.49 3.39 -3.01
CA LEU A 73 -9.00 2.15 -3.59
C LEU A 73 -9.52 2.40 -5.01
N PHE A 74 -9.11 1.53 -5.93
CA PHE A 74 -9.49 1.60 -7.33
C PHE A 74 -10.06 0.27 -7.79
N LYS A 75 -10.90 0.31 -8.83
CA LYS A 75 -11.32 -0.87 -9.55
C LYS A 75 -10.18 -1.32 -10.48
N ALA A 76 -9.91 -2.62 -10.54
CA ALA A 76 -8.87 -3.14 -11.42
C ALA A 76 -9.36 -3.25 -12.87
N PRO A 77 -8.48 -3.10 -13.85
CA PRO A 77 -7.07 -2.73 -13.73
C PRO A 77 -6.89 -1.24 -13.42
N LEU A 78 -5.79 -0.90 -12.75
CA LEU A 78 -5.46 0.50 -12.47
C LEU A 78 -5.09 1.20 -13.77
N THR A 79 -5.87 2.20 -14.14
CA THR A 79 -5.65 2.95 -15.38
C THR A 79 -4.76 4.17 -15.14
N LYS A 80 -4.17 4.67 -16.23
CA LYS A 80 -3.31 5.85 -16.20
C LYS A 80 -4.03 7.10 -15.70
N TYR A 81 -5.33 7.16 -15.82
CA TYR A 81 -6.13 8.34 -15.52
C TYR A 81 -6.91 8.25 -14.21
N ASP A 82 -6.71 7.20 -13.43
CA ASP A 82 -7.43 6.95 -12.18
C ASP A 82 -8.96 7.01 -12.35
N GLU A 83 -9.45 6.59 -13.51
CA GLU A 83 -10.88 6.66 -13.85
C GLU A 83 -11.75 5.73 -13.00
N ASP A 84 -11.13 4.71 -12.42
CA ASP A 84 -11.83 3.69 -11.64
C ASP A 84 -11.68 3.88 -10.13
N PHE A 85 -11.45 5.12 -9.71
CA PHE A 85 -11.36 5.49 -8.30
C PHE A 85 -12.67 5.16 -7.57
N ILE A 86 -12.57 4.48 -6.44
CA ILE A 86 -13.73 4.07 -5.63
C ILE A 86 -13.85 4.89 -4.36
N ARG A 87 -12.80 4.90 -3.54
CA ARG A 87 -12.80 5.62 -2.27
C ARG A 87 -11.39 5.82 -1.75
N GLU A 88 -11.24 6.73 -0.80
CA GLU A 88 -9.97 6.95 -0.11
C GLU A 88 -10.20 7.17 1.38
N ASN A 89 -9.18 6.90 2.17
CA ASN A 89 -9.19 7.16 3.60
C ASN A 89 -7.75 7.33 4.07
N ASN A 90 -7.53 8.22 5.04
CA ASN A 90 -6.22 8.44 5.61
C ASN A 90 -5.93 7.55 6.83
N ASN A 91 -6.91 6.81 7.29
CA ASN A 91 -6.76 5.89 8.40
C ASN A 91 -6.44 4.48 7.89
N PRO A 92 -5.26 3.92 8.24
CA PRO A 92 -4.89 2.59 7.76
C PRO A 92 -5.85 1.49 8.22
N LEU A 93 -6.51 1.66 9.35
CA LEU A 93 -7.44 0.67 9.88
C LEU A 93 -8.71 0.53 9.03
N TYR A 94 -9.05 1.56 8.26
CA TYR A 94 -10.24 1.54 7.39
C TYR A 94 -10.19 0.40 6.38
N PHE A 95 -9.07 0.22 5.69
CA PHE A 95 -8.91 -0.81 4.68
C PHE A 95 -8.46 -2.17 5.23
N LEU A 96 -8.32 -2.30 6.54
CA LEU A 96 -8.14 -3.62 7.17
C LEU A 96 -9.45 -4.40 7.23
N LYS A 97 -10.57 -3.76 6.93
CA LYS A 97 -11.87 -4.40 6.81
C LYS A 97 -12.16 -4.69 5.35
N GLU A 98 -12.36 -5.97 5.01
CA GLU A 98 -12.63 -6.39 3.63
C GLU A 98 -13.85 -5.69 3.03
N GLU A 99 -14.87 -5.42 3.85
CA GLU A 99 -16.08 -4.72 3.42
C GLU A 99 -15.83 -3.34 2.85
N ASN A 100 -14.72 -2.71 3.22
CA ASN A 100 -14.36 -1.38 2.71
C ASN A 100 -13.64 -1.42 1.35
N TRP A 101 -13.35 -2.62 0.86
CA TRP A 101 -12.79 -2.84 -0.47
C TRP A 101 -13.85 -3.08 -1.54
N ILE A 102 -15.10 -3.14 -1.17
CA ILE A 102 -16.22 -3.47 -2.08
C ILE A 102 -16.86 -2.23 -2.67
#